data_2ef1382944f7645a6fb336eea8a74404
#
_entry.id   2ef1382944f7645a6fb336eea8a74404
#
_cell.length_a   1.000
_cell.length_b   1.000
_cell.length_c   1.000
_cell.angle_alpha   90.00
_cell.angle_beta   90.00
_cell.angle_gamma   90.00
#
_symmetry.space_group_name_H-M   'P 1'
#
loop_
_entity.id
_entity.type
_entity.pdbx_description
1 polymer ?
#
loop_
_entity_poly.entity_id
_entity_poly.type
_entity_poly.pdbx_seq_one_letter_code
_entity_poly.pdbx_strand_id
1 'polypeptide(L)'
;MLYASVDSRSPGMVIKQFNGQHTCQKKWVLKRCTSRWLADKYLETFRADQKMSLTNFARSVQRDWNITPARSKLARPKRLAMKKVMGDEVEQYKLLWDYGHELRRSNPDSSFFLNLDGNVFSTLYMSLDAYKRGFLTACRPIICLDGCHIKTKYGGQILTAVGIDPNGCIFPIAIGIVEVESLVTWKWFSETLKNDLGIDNTYP
;
A
#
# COMPACT_ATOMS: atom_id res chain seq x y z
N MET A 1 -1.81 23.95 41.01
CA MET A 1 -0.37 23.67 40.79
C MET A 1 0.14 22.90 42.00
N LEU A 2 0.90 21.83 41.76
CA LEU A 2 1.52 21.01 42.82
C LEU A 2 3.03 21.11 42.68
N TYR A 3 3.73 21.47 43.76
CA TYR A 3 5.19 21.48 43.80
C TYR A 3 5.65 20.56 44.95
N ALA A 4 6.44 19.56 44.62
CA ALA A 4 7.03 18.62 45.52
C ALA A 4 8.54 18.56 45.33
N SER A 5 9.29 18.46 46.38
CA SER A 5 10.75 18.24 46.32
C SER A 5 11.19 17.34 47.50
N VAL A 6 12.38 16.78 47.39
CA VAL A 6 12.99 16.02 48.45
C VAL A 6 13.26 16.96 49.64
N ASP A 7 12.91 16.56 50.85
CA ASP A 7 13.23 17.28 52.08
C ASP A 7 14.62 16.84 52.57
N SER A 8 15.42 17.81 52.96
CA SER A 8 16.76 17.54 53.54
C SER A 8 16.69 16.81 54.90
N ARG A 9 15.52 16.77 55.50
CA ARG A 9 15.29 16.17 56.83
C ARG A 9 14.62 14.79 56.79
N SER A 10 14.17 14.36 55.62
CA SER A 10 13.52 13.05 55.44
C SER A 10 13.83 12.51 54.04
N PRO A 11 14.04 11.18 53.90
CA PRO A 11 14.36 10.59 52.58
C PRO A 11 13.18 10.53 51.60
N GLY A 12 12.11 11.25 51.87
CA GLY A 12 10.88 11.24 51.07
C GLY A 12 10.64 12.51 50.26
N MET A 13 9.77 12.41 49.24
CA MET A 13 9.23 13.58 48.53
C MET A 13 8.14 14.25 49.37
N VAL A 14 8.30 15.54 49.68
CA VAL A 14 7.32 16.35 50.40
C VAL A 14 6.67 17.38 49.49
N ILE A 15 5.35 17.47 49.55
CA ILE A 15 4.57 18.48 48.84
C ILE A 15 4.79 19.80 49.58
N LYS A 16 5.50 20.74 48.94
CA LYS A 16 5.81 22.06 49.51
C LYS A 16 4.76 23.11 49.16
N GLN A 17 4.06 22.92 48.07
CA GLN A 17 3.01 23.84 47.68
C GLN A 17 1.90 23.09 46.91
N PHE A 18 0.67 23.30 47.32
CA PHE A 18 -0.50 22.77 46.63
C PHE A 18 -1.53 23.89 46.47
N ASN A 19 -1.85 24.20 45.21
CA ASN A 19 -2.98 25.05 44.88
C ASN A 19 -4.04 24.18 44.19
N GLY A 20 -5.12 23.88 44.90
CA GLY A 20 -6.22 23.03 44.41
C GLY A 20 -7.14 23.73 43.41
N GLN A 21 -7.08 25.06 43.29
CA GLN A 21 -7.86 25.78 42.31
C GLN A 21 -7.21 25.67 40.95
N HIS A 22 -7.91 25.04 40.00
CA HIS A 22 -7.47 24.88 38.63
C HIS A 22 -7.84 26.09 37.80
N THR A 23 -6.90 26.96 37.50
CA THR A 23 -7.09 28.19 36.68
C THR A 23 -6.79 28.01 35.18
N CYS A 24 -6.47 26.79 34.74
CA CYS A 24 -6.15 26.55 33.34
C CYS A 24 -7.41 26.60 32.48
N GLN A 25 -7.40 27.47 31.47
CA GLN A 25 -8.39 27.43 30.42
C GLN A 25 -8.13 26.25 29.47
N LYS A 26 -9.20 25.66 28.94
CA LYS A 26 -9.11 24.59 27.94
C LYS A 26 -8.42 25.12 26.69
N LYS A 27 -7.23 24.63 26.40
CA LYS A 27 -6.50 24.98 25.17
C LYS A 27 -6.91 24.04 24.07
N TRP A 28 -7.59 24.53 23.05
CA TRP A 28 -8.01 23.78 21.86
C TRP A 28 -6.83 23.40 20.96
N VAL A 29 -5.69 24.07 21.08
CA VAL A 29 -4.46 23.78 20.34
C VAL A 29 -3.41 23.27 21.32
N LEU A 30 -3.13 21.99 21.28
CA LEU A 30 -2.08 21.38 22.09
C LEU A 30 -0.75 21.41 21.35
N LYS A 31 0.26 22.08 21.89
CA LYS A 31 1.63 22.10 21.33
C LYS A 31 2.23 20.68 21.22
N ARG A 32 1.84 19.76 22.13
CA ARG A 32 2.30 18.37 22.16
C ARG A 32 1.59 17.43 21.19
N CYS A 33 0.47 17.85 20.58
CA CYS A 33 -0.24 17.10 19.55
C CYS A 33 0.50 17.22 18.22
N THR A 34 1.63 16.54 18.11
CA THR A 34 2.46 16.54 16.90
C THR A 34 1.90 15.59 15.85
N SER A 35 2.25 15.83 14.58
CA SER A 35 1.87 14.95 13.48
C SER A 35 2.39 13.52 13.67
N ARG A 36 3.57 13.36 14.25
CA ARG A 36 4.16 12.05 14.53
C ARG A 36 3.36 11.33 15.61
N TRP A 37 3.06 12.00 16.71
CA TRP A 37 2.26 11.44 17.80
C TRP A 37 0.86 10.99 17.33
N LEU A 38 0.17 11.82 16.53
CA LEU A 38 -1.13 11.44 15.95
C LEU A 38 -1.02 10.24 15.01
N ALA A 39 0.03 10.18 14.19
CA ALA A 39 0.27 9.04 13.31
C ALA A 39 0.46 7.74 14.09
N ASP A 40 1.24 7.79 15.18
CA ASP A 40 1.51 6.61 16.01
C ASP A 40 0.26 6.18 16.78
N LYS A 41 -0.47 7.14 17.34
CA LYS A 41 -1.65 6.87 18.14
C LYS A 41 -2.81 6.26 17.34
N TYR A 42 -2.96 6.65 16.07
CA TYR A 42 -4.02 6.15 15.18
C TYR A 42 -3.52 5.14 14.14
N LEU A 43 -2.35 4.54 14.35
CA LEU A 43 -1.78 3.57 13.42
C LEU A 43 -2.70 2.38 13.18
N GLU A 44 -3.22 1.77 14.24
CA GLU A 44 -4.13 0.62 14.16
C GLU A 44 -5.48 1.01 13.51
N THR A 45 -5.96 2.22 13.77
CA THR A 45 -7.18 2.73 13.13
C THR A 45 -6.98 2.83 11.61
N PHE A 46 -5.80 3.28 11.15
CA PHE A 46 -5.49 3.34 9.72
C PHE A 46 -5.17 1.96 9.11
N ARG A 47 -4.72 0.99 9.90
CA ARG A 47 -4.61 -0.40 9.45
C ARG A 47 -5.99 -0.99 9.16
N ALA A 48 -6.96 -0.74 10.03
CA ALA A 48 -8.32 -1.22 9.88
C ALA A 48 -9.09 -0.51 8.75
N ASP A 49 -8.86 0.81 8.57
CA ASP A 49 -9.51 1.60 7.51
C ASP A 49 -8.50 2.53 6.81
N GLN A 50 -7.85 1.99 5.79
CA GLN A 50 -6.87 2.73 4.97
C GLN A 50 -7.51 3.87 4.17
N LYS A 51 -8.82 3.77 3.87
CA LYS A 51 -9.57 4.79 3.11
C LYS A 51 -10.19 5.87 4.00
N MET A 52 -9.99 5.82 5.32
CA MET A 52 -10.54 6.81 6.26
C MET A 52 -10.36 8.25 5.76
N SER A 53 -11.45 8.99 5.70
CA SER A 53 -11.42 10.41 5.30
C SER A 53 -10.80 11.29 6.39
N LEU A 54 -10.25 12.45 5.99
CA LEU A 54 -9.74 13.44 6.97
C LEU A 54 -10.84 13.93 7.91
N THR A 55 -12.10 13.95 7.46
CA THR A 55 -13.26 14.33 8.29
C THR A 55 -13.52 13.28 9.38
N ASN A 56 -13.50 12.00 9.03
CA ASN A 56 -13.68 10.93 10.01
C ASN A 56 -12.51 10.86 10.98
N PHE A 57 -11.28 11.06 10.49
CA PHE A 57 -10.12 11.18 11.34
C PHE A 57 -10.22 12.35 12.33
N ALA A 58 -10.69 13.53 11.88
CA ALA A 58 -10.93 14.66 12.76
C ALA A 58 -11.96 14.35 13.86
N ARG A 59 -13.04 13.65 13.51
CA ARG A 59 -14.06 13.21 14.47
C ARG A 59 -13.49 12.23 15.52
N SER A 60 -12.66 11.28 15.10
CA SER A 60 -12.00 10.37 16.03
C SER A 60 -11.10 11.10 16.98
N VAL A 61 -10.26 12.04 16.51
CA VAL A 61 -9.39 12.86 17.35
C VAL A 61 -10.22 13.72 18.32
N GLN A 62 -11.33 14.30 17.85
CA GLN A 62 -12.23 15.10 18.70
C GLN A 62 -12.90 14.25 19.78
N ARG A 63 -13.40 13.07 19.43
CA ARG A 63 -14.03 12.14 20.36
C ARG A 63 -13.05 11.68 21.45
N ASP A 64 -11.85 11.27 21.06
CA ASP A 64 -10.91 10.60 21.95
C ASP A 64 -10.13 11.59 22.83
N TRP A 65 -9.89 12.80 22.33
CA TRP A 65 -9.03 13.80 23.00
C TRP A 65 -9.72 15.13 23.27
N ASN A 66 -10.96 15.30 22.83
CA ASN A 66 -11.70 16.55 22.91
C ASN A 66 -10.92 17.76 22.33
N ILE A 67 -10.21 17.54 21.23
CA ILE A 67 -9.40 18.51 20.49
C ILE A 67 -10.03 18.66 19.11
N THR A 68 -10.12 19.90 18.61
CA THR A 68 -10.59 20.16 17.24
C THR A 68 -9.39 20.59 16.35
N PRO A 69 -8.68 19.64 15.73
CA PRO A 69 -7.57 19.97 14.86
C PRO A 69 -8.08 20.53 13.54
N ALA A 70 -7.40 21.55 13.00
CA ALA A 70 -7.67 21.98 11.64
C ALA A 70 -7.39 20.84 10.64
N ARG A 71 -8.24 20.69 9.61
CA ARG A 71 -8.10 19.62 8.60
C ARG A 71 -6.71 19.59 7.94
N SER A 72 -6.13 20.76 7.68
CA SER A 72 -4.78 20.89 7.13
C SER A 72 -3.70 20.25 8.01
N LYS A 73 -3.91 20.23 9.34
CA LYS A 73 -2.98 19.60 10.29
C LYS A 73 -3.14 18.08 10.39
N LEU A 74 -4.19 17.49 9.83
CA LEU A 74 -4.45 16.04 9.85
C LEU A 74 -3.92 15.31 8.62
N ALA A 75 -3.69 16.00 7.51
CA ALA A 75 -3.17 15.39 6.29
C ALA A 75 -1.77 14.77 6.50
N ARG A 76 -0.87 15.50 7.20
CA ARG A 76 0.48 15.01 7.49
C ARG A 76 0.50 13.79 8.43
N PRO A 77 -0.23 13.77 9.58
CA PRO A 77 -0.37 12.58 10.40
C PRO A 77 -0.90 11.37 9.62
N LYS A 78 -1.97 11.54 8.82
CA LYS A 78 -2.50 10.46 7.99
C LYS A 78 -1.43 9.92 7.04
N ARG A 79 -0.71 10.80 6.31
CA ARG A 79 0.37 10.38 5.40
C ARG A 79 1.48 9.61 6.13
N LEU A 80 1.88 10.06 7.33
CA LEU A 80 2.89 9.38 8.15
C LEU A 80 2.40 8.01 8.63
N ALA A 81 1.15 7.91 9.07
CA ALA A 81 0.55 6.64 9.47
C ALA A 81 0.45 5.68 8.27
N MET A 82 -0.04 6.15 7.12
CA MET A 82 -0.13 5.34 5.90
C MET A 82 1.23 4.84 5.43
N LYS A 83 2.29 5.68 5.52
CA LYS A 83 3.66 5.24 5.22
C LYS A 83 4.11 4.11 6.16
N LYS A 84 3.72 4.13 7.43
CA LYS A 84 4.02 3.04 8.40
C LYS A 84 3.19 1.78 8.16
N VAL A 85 1.95 1.92 7.70
CA VAL A 85 1.04 0.80 7.41
C VAL A 85 1.43 0.09 6.12
N MET A 86 1.71 0.86 5.06
CA MET A 86 1.98 0.35 3.72
C MET A 86 3.47 0.12 3.44
N GLY A 87 4.35 0.62 4.31
CA GLY A 87 5.79 0.66 4.05
C GLY A 87 6.21 1.84 3.17
N ASP A 88 7.49 1.89 2.83
CA ASP A 88 8.01 2.81 1.82
C ASP A 88 7.89 2.14 0.45
N GLU A 89 7.37 2.85 -0.54
CA GLU A 89 7.23 2.33 -1.92
C GLU A 89 8.58 1.84 -2.46
N VAL A 90 9.67 2.53 -2.13
CA VAL A 90 11.03 2.09 -2.51
C VAL A 90 11.39 0.73 -1.88
N GLU A 91 11.07 0.54 -0.61
CA GLU A 91 11.31 -0.75 0.05
C GLU A 91 10.45 -1.87 -0.54
N GLN A 92 9.23 -1.58 -1.00
CA GLN A 92 8.39 -2.57 -1.68
C GLN A 92 9.02 -3.03 -3.01
N TYR A 93 9.59 -2.12 -3.80
CA TYR A 93 10.29 -2.48 -5.04
C TYR A 93 11.52 -3.36 -4.77
N LYS A 94 12.24 -3.15 -3.67
CA LYS A 94 13.37 -4.01 -3.28
C LYS A 94 12.94 -5.45 -2.98
N LEU A 95 11.72 -5.65 -2.49
CA LEU A 95 11.18 -6.96 -2.15
C LEU A 95 10.60 -7.72 -3.36
N LEU A 96 10.59 -7.15 -4.57
CA LEU A 96 10.01 -7.80 -5.75
C LEU A 96 10.70 -9.13 -6.11
N TRP A 97 12.01 -9.22 -5.92
CA TRP A 97 12.75 -10.47 -6.14
C TRP A 97 12.32 -11.56 -5.16
N ASP A 98 12.26 -11.24 -3.88
CA ASP A 98 11.84 -12.15 -2.82
C ASP A 98 10.39 -12.59 -3.05
N TYR A 99 9.52 -11.65 -3.44
CA TYR A 99 8.15 -11.93 -3.81
C TYR A 99 8.06 -12.91 -5.00
N GLY A 100 8.84 -12.68 -6.05
CA GLY A 100 8.87 -13.57 -7.21
C GLY A 100 9.39 -14.97 -6.86
N HIS A 101 10.38 -15.09 -5.97
CA HIS A 101 10.85 -16.36 -5.46
C HIS A 101 9.76 -17.10 -4.67
N GLU A 102 9.10 -16.40 -3.75
CA GLU A 102 8.04 -16.98 -2.93
C GLU A 102 6.81 -17.36 -3.76
N LEU A 103 6.46 -16.56 -4.76
CA LEU A 103 5.37 -16.85 -5.67
C LEU A 103 5.61 -18.16 -6.41
N ARG A 104 6.81 -18.36 -6.98
CA ARG A 104 7.18 -19.60 -7.68
C ARG A 104 7.30 -20.79 -6.74
N ARG A 105 7.75 -20.57 -5.49
CA ARG A 105 7.80 -21.62 -4.47
C ARG A 105 6.41 -22.11 -4.08
N SER A 106 5.46 -21.19 -3.87
CA SER A 106 4.08 -21.49 -3.46
C SER A 106 3.16 -21.88 -4.62
N ASN A 107 3.50 -21.49 -5.85
CA ASN A 107 2.77 -21.80 -7.08
C ASN A 107 3.77 -22.29 -8.14
N PRO A 108 4.18 -23.55 -8.11
CA PRO A 108 5.09 -24.12 -9.11
C PRO A 108 4.59 -23.91 -10.54
N ASP A 109 5.51 -23.79 -11.50
CA ASP A 109 5.25 -23.55 -12.92
C ASP A 109 4.63 -22.19 -13.27
N SER A 110 4.45 -21.32 -12.27
CA SER A 110 4.04 -19.92 -12.49
C SER A 110 5.21 -19.09 -13.01
N SER A 111 4.89 -18.15 -13.87
CA SER A 111 5.85 -17.24 -14.50
C SER A 111 5.95 -15.93 -13.75
N PHE A 112 7.16 -15.50 -13.47
CA PHE A 112 7.47 -14.18 -12.89
C PHE A 112 8.78 -13.69 -13.48
N PHE A 113 8.72 -12.67 -14.32
CA PHE A 113 9.87 -12.06 -14.98
C PHE A 113 9.97 -10.61 -14.56
N LEU A 114 11.06 -10.25 -13.90
CA LEU A 114 11.37 -8.89 -13.47
C LEU A 114 12.58 -8.39 -14.25
N ASN A 115 12.41 -7.34 -15.02
CA ASN A 115 13.45 -6.70 -15.79
C ASN A 115 13.84 -5.36 -15.17
N LEU A 116 15.13 -5.11 -15.12
CA LEU A 116 15.71 -3.86 -14.65
C LEU A 116 16.50 -3.21 -15.78
N ASP A 117 16.50 -1.88 -15.80
CA ASP A 117 17.47 -1.08 -16.56
C ASP A 117 18.53 -0.56 -15.58
N GLY A 118 19.71 -1.19 -15.59
CA GLY A 118 20.69 -1.03 -14.50
C GLY A 118 20.11 -1.50 -13.16
N ASN A 119 19.88 -0.54 -12.24
CA ASN A 119 19.28 -0.80 -10.93
C ASN A 119 17.84 -0.24 -10.81
N VAL A 120 17.23 0.16 -11.92
CA VAL A 120 15.89 0.75 -11.93
C VAL A 120 14.90 -0.28 -12.48
N PHE A 121 13.72 -0.36 -11.86
CA PHE A 121 12.62 -1.17 -12.36
C PHE A 121 12.27 -0.75 -13.79
N SER A 122 12.12 -1.71 -14.68
CA SER A 122 11.70 -1.48 -16.06
C SER A 122 10.37 -2.15 -16.33
N THR A 123 10.32 -3.48 -16.29
CA THR A 123 9.08 -4.23 -16.55
C THR A 123 8.95 -5.43 -15.60
N LEU A 124 7.71 -5.82 -15.34
CA LEU A 124 7.38 -7.05 -14.63
C LEU A 124 6.27 -7.80 -15.37
N TYR A 125 6.43 -9.09 -15.55
CA TYR A 125 5.40 -9.99 -16.06
C TYR A 125 5.10 -11.06 -15.02
N MET A 126 3.82 -11.38 -14.84
CA MET A 126 3.38 -12.44 -13.93
C MET A 126 2.17 -13.19 -14.51
N SER A 127 2.25 -14.53 -14.45
CA SER A 127 1.13 -15.42 -14.74
C SER A 127 1.20 -16.64 -13.83
N LEU A 128 0.09 -17.01 -13.21
CA LEU A 128 0.01 -18.23 -12.41
C LEU A 128 -0.24 -19.45 -13.31
N ASP A 129 0.40 -20.58 -13.01
CA ASP A 129 0.20 -21.82 -13.75
C ASP A 129 -1.27 -22.24 -13.82
N ALA A 130 -2.02 -22.07 -12.73
CA ALA A 130 -3.45 -22.34 -12.68
C ALA A 130 -4.25 -21.50 -13.70
N TYR A 131 -3.84 -20.24 -13.94
CA TYR A 131 -4.48 -19.36 -14.91
C TYR A 131 -4.15 -19.81 -16.34
N LYS A 132 -2.89 -20.15 -16.62
CA LYS A 132 -2.47 -20.67 -17.92
C LYS A 132 -3.22 -21.93 -18.29
N ARG A 133 -3.18 -22.92 -17.41
CA ARG A 133 -3.89 -24.20 -17.64
C ARG A 133 -5.40 -24.00 -17.76
N GLY A 134 -6.00 -23.22 -16.88
CA GLY A 134 -7.44 -22.94 -16.92
C GLY A 134 -7.86 -22.27 -18.23
N PHE A 135 -7.09 -21.30 -18.70
CA PHE A 135 -7.34 -20.66 -20.01
C PHE A 135 -7.24 -21.67 -21.16
N LEU A 136 -6.13 -22.41 -21.24
CA LEU A 136 -5.88 -23.33 -22.36
C LEU A 136 -6.88 -24.52 -22.41
N THR A 137 -7.43 -24.92 -21.26
CA THR A 137 -8.32 -26.10 -21.20
C THR A 137 -9.81 -25.77 -21.22
N ALA A 138 -10.21 -24.60 -20.72
CA ALA A 138 -11.61 -24.33 -20.44
C ALA A 138 -12.14 -23.01 -21.03
N CYS A 139 -11.30 -22.04 -21.36
CA CYS A 139 -11.75 -20.77 -21.88
C CYS A 139 -11.94 -20.79 -23.39
N ARG A 140 -12.66 -19.79 -23.90
CA ARG A 140 -12.74 -19.53 -25.33
C ARG A 140 -11.35 -19.11 -25.84
N PRO A 141 -10.97 -19.44 -27.08
CA PRO A 141 -9.65 -19.14 -27.64
C PRO A 141 -9.55 -17.64 -28.07
N ILE A 142 -9.90 -16.76 -27.13
CA ILE A 142 -9.87 -15.31 -27.32
C ILE A 142 -9.18 -14.70 -26.12
N ILE A 143 -8.16 -13.88 -26.36
CA ILE A 143 -7.47 -13.10 -25.34
C ILE A 143 -7.82 -11.63 -25.54
N CYS A 144 -8.37 -11.00 -24.52
CA CYS A 144 -8.60 -9.57 -24.46
C CYS A 144 -7.44 -8.90 -23.73
N LEU A 145 -6.93 -7.82 -24.30
CA LEU A 145 -5.83 -7.03 -23.73
C LEU A 145 -6.34 -5.66 -23.32
N ASP A 146 -5.96 -5.20 -22.15
CA ASP A 146 -6.33 -3.86 -21.63
C ASP A 146 -5.20 -3.28 -20.79
N GLY A 147 -5.13 -1.95 -20.74
CA GLY A 147 -4.14 -1.21 -19.97
C GLY A 147 -4.77 -0.22 -18.99
N CYS A 148 -4.26 -0.13 -17.78
CA CYS A 148 -4.72 0.86 -16.81
C CYS A 148 -3.58 1.55 -16.07
N HIS A 149 -3.78 2.82 -15.73
CA HIS A 149 -2.81 3.62 -14.99
C HIS A 149 -2.69 3.22 -13.51
N ILE A 150 -1.46 3.08 -13.03
CA ILE A 150 -1.16 2.90 -11.61
C ILE A 150 -1.19 4.27 -10.92
N LYS A 151 -2.11 4.45 -9.98
CA LYS A 151 -2.26 5.70 -9.23
C LYS A 151 -1.36 5.73 -7.99
N THR A 152 -0.06 5.57 -8.19
CA THR A 152 0.97 5.67 -7.15
C THR A 152 1.88 6.88 -7.38
N LYS A 153 2.81 7.10 -6.47
CA LYS A 153 3.79 8.20 -6.57
C LYS A 153 4.68 8.08 -7.82
N TYR A 154 5.02 6.86 -8.20
CA TYR A 154 5.91 6.61 -9.34
C TYR A 154 5.14 6.42 -10.65
N GLY A 155 3.81 6.31 -10.58
CA GLY A 155 3.00 6.06 -11.77
C GLY A 155 3.20 4.66 -12.34
N GLY A 156 3.20 4.55 -13.65
CA GLY A 156 3.30 3.30 -14.41
C GLY A 156 1.95 2.82 -14.89
N GLN A 157 1.96 1.67 -15.56
CA GLN A 157 0.76 1.05 -16.10
C GLN A 157 0.74 -0.45 -15.86
N ILE A 158 -0.46 -0.98 -15.66
CA ILE A 158 -0.72 -2.41 -15.62
C ILE A 158 -1.29 -2.79 -16.97
N LEU A 159 -0.63 -3.70 -17.68
CA LEU A 159 -1.15 -4.38 -18.85
C LEU A 159 -1.77 -5.69 -18.38
N THR A 160 -2.96 -6.01 -18.86
CA THR A 160 -3.70 -7.22 -18.47
C THR A 160 -4.04 -8.05 -19.68
N ALA A 161 -3.94 -9.36 -19.52
CA ALA A 161 -4.48 -10.32 -20.46
C ALA A 161 -5.57 -11.15 -19.76
N VAL A 162 -6.75 -11.18 -20.34
CA VAL A 162 -7.90 -11.91 -19.83
C VAL A 162 -8.53 -12.75 -20.91
N GLY A 163 -9.01 -13.92 -20.53
CA GLY A 163 -9.86 -14.79 -21.35
C GLY A 163 -11.34 -14.64 -20.99
N ILE A 164 -12.17 -15.39 -21.68
CA ILE A 164 -13.61 -15.51 -21.40
C ILE A 164 -13.91 -16.99 -21.16
N ASP A 165 -14.47 -17.31 -20.01
CA ASP A 165 -14.87 -18.68 -19.69
C ASP A 165 -16.14 -19.11 -20.47
N PRO A 166 -16.56 -20.37 -20.40
CA PRO A 166 -17.79 -20.83 -21.06
C PRO A 166 -19.06 -20.11 -20.61
N ASN A 167 -19.09 -19.60 -19.39
CA ASN A 167 -20.22 -18.86 -18.82
C ASN A 167 -20.23 -17.39 -19.19
N GLY A 168 -19.22 -16.91 -19.94
CA GLY A 168 -19.09 -15.51 -20.32
C GLY A 168 -18.43 -14.64 -19.24
N CYS A 169 -17.81 -15.24 -18.21
CA CYS A 169 -17.09 -14.51 -17.15
C CYS A 169 -15.65 -14.21 -17.59
N ILE A 170 -15.12 -13.10 -17.07
CA ILE A 170 -13.71 -12.72 -17.27
C ILE A 170 -12.82 -13.67 -16.48
N PHE A 171 -11.84 -14.24 -17.19
CA PHE A 171 -10.84 -15.15 -16.62
C PHE A 171 -9.45 -14.54 -16.73
N PRO A 172 -8.73 -14.30 -15.60
CA PRO A 172 -7.40 -13.71 -15.64
C PRO A 172 -6.39 -14.69 -16.24
N ILE A 173 -5.47 -14.17 -17.08
CA ILE A 173 -4.39 -14.98 -17.66
C ILE A 173 -3.05 -14.47 -17.15
N ALA A 174 -2.73 -13.18 -17.40
CA ALA A 174 -1.46 -12.60 -17.03
C ALA A 174 -1.59 -11.10 -16.76
N ILE A 175 -0.62 -10.57 -16.03
CA ILE A 175 -0.44 -9.13 -15.84
C ILE A 175 1.00 -8.74 -16.20
N GLY A 176 1.15 -7.55 -16.78
CA GLY A 176 2.42 -6.86 -16.96
C GLY A 176 2.40 -5.52 -16.21
N ILE A 177 3.52 -5.12 -15.63
CA ILE A 177 3.70 -3.77 -15.10
C ILE A 177 4.81 -3.11 -15.92
N VAL A 178 4.54 -1.92 -16.44
CA VAL A 178 5.44 -1.16 -17.30
C VAL A 178 5.46 0.31 -16.87
N GLU A 179 6.51 1.04 -17.24
CA GLU A 179 6.57 2.48 -16.93
C GLU A 179 5.57 3.28 -17.77
N VAL A 180 5.48 2.95 -19.06
CA VAL A 180 4.63 3.68 -20.03
C VAL A 180 3.96 2.68 -20.97
N GLU A 181 2.70 2.92 -21.28
CA GLU A 181 1.98 2.20 -22.33
C GLU A 181 2.44 2.68 -23.72
N SER A 182 2.98 1.77 -24.50
CA SER A 182 3.52 2.04 -25.82
C SER A 182 3.46 0.80 -26.69
N LEU A 183 3.66 0.96 -27.99
CA LEU A 183 3.78 -0.18 -28.90
C LEU A 183 4.89 -1.15 -28.47
N VAL A 184 6.01 -0.64 -27.95
CA VAL A 184 7.14 -1.45 -27.52
C VAL A 184 6.77 -2.31 -26.31
N THR A 185 6.09 -1.73 -25.31
CA THR A 185 5.68 -2.45 -24.10
C THR A 185 4.55 -3.44 -24.37
N TRP A 186 3.62 -3.12 -25.26
CA TRP A 186 2.59 -4.05 -25.73
C TRP A 186 3.18 -5.23 -26.51
N LYS A 187 4.15 -4.96 -27.38
CA LYS A 187 4.86 -6.01 -28.12
C LYS A 187 5.59 -6.95 -27.15
N TRP A 188 6.37 -6.40 -26.22
CA TRP A 188 7.04 -7.17 -25.20
C TRP A 188 6.07 -8.04 -24.38
N PHE A 189 4.96 -7.46 -23.92
CA PHE A 189 3.96 -8.16 -23.12
C PHE A 189 3.32 -9.31 -23.90
N SER A 190 2.91 -9.03 -25.15
CA SER A 190 2.25 -10.01 -26.01
C SER A 190 3.18 -11.17 -26.42
N GLU A 191 4.44 -10.87 -26.72
CA GLU A 191 5.46 -11.89 -27.02
C GLU A 191 5.76 -12.76 -25.79
N THR A 192 5.88 -12.14 -24.61
CA THR A 192 6.08 -12.87 -23.35
C THR A 192 4.88 -13.76 -23.04
N LEU A 193 3.67 -13.26 -23.16
CA LEU A 193 2.43 -14.00 -22.96
C LEU A 193 2.31 -15.19 -23.93
N LYS A 194 2.58 -14.94 -25.20
CA LYS A 194 2.55 -16.00 -26.25
C LYS A 194 3.51 -17.14 -25.90
N ASN A 195 4.76 -16.81 -25.55
CA ASN A 195 5.76 -17.81 -25.19
C ASN A 195 5.38 -18.55 -23.91
N ASP A 196 4.83 -17.87 -22.92
CA ASP A 196 4.42 -18.45 -21.63
C ASP A 196 3.21 -19.38 -21.75
N LEU A 197 2.31 -19.12 -22.70
CA LEU A 197 1.18 -20.00 -23.03
C LEU A 197 1.54 -21.12 -24.00
N GLY A 198 2.74 -21.12 -24.60
CA GLY A 198 3.14 -22.12 -25.61
C GLY A 198 2.33 -22.02 -26.89
N ILE A 199 1.84 -20.82 -27.24
CA ILE A 199 1.06 -20.62 -28.48
C ILE A 199 2.03 -20.41 -29.63
N ASP A 200 2.18 -21.41 -30.49
CA ASP A 200 2.97 -21.33 -31.72
C ASP A 200 2.21 -20.61 -32.84
N ASN A 201 2.95 -19.93 -33.73
CA ASN A 201 2.38 -19.24 -34.91
C ASN A 201 1.93 -20.21 -36.01
N THR A 202 1.76 -21.46 -35.72
CA THR A 202 1.28 -22.45 -36.68
C THR A 202 -0.25 -22.38 -36.81
N TYR A 203 -0.72 -21.31 -37.50
CA TYR A 203 -1.95 -21.45 -38.22
C TYR A 203 -1.61 -22.14 -39.57
N PRO A 204 -2.34 -23.22 -39.88
CA PRO A 204 -2.25 -23.81 -41.22
C PRO A 204 -2.73 -22.84 -42.30
#